data_854b7e321ed2ba4314f6911d1f940ffc
#
_entry.id   854b7e321ed2ba4314f6911d1f940ffc
#
_cell.length_a   1.000
_cell.length_b   1.000
_cell.length_c   1.000
_cell.angle_alpha   90.00
_cell.angle_beta   90.00
_cell.angle_gamma   90.00
#
_symmetry.space_group_name_H-M   'P 1'
#
loop_
_entity.id
_entity.type
_entity.pdbx_description
1 polymer ?
#
loop_
_entity_poly.entity_id
_entity_poly.type
_entity_poly.pdbx_seq_one_letter_code
_entity_poly.pdbx_strand_id
1 'polypeptide(L)'
;MAIEIIDVKEVGHREKRRTRVFDTRKMHAWVHYYPQPGDHDDMHCHNEDQTFICFQGQCTMHFPDGGTAVLDPGMAALINGGSFYQLENTDEGPMILMGNRSGQQDNIKHINYDTRKDVRADGGHIRIRNGKEELSGQNQSK
;
A
#
# COMPACT_ATOMS: atom_id res chain seq x y z
N MET A 1 -25.93 8.42 -7.91
CA MET A 1 -25.61 9.28 -6.76
C MET A 1 -24.10 9.45 -6.65
N ALA A 2 -23.66 10.62 -6.33
CA ALA A 2 -22.25 10.95 -6.34
C ALA A 2 -21.54 10.75 -4.99
N ILE A 3 -22.16 10.07 -4.04
CA ILE A 3 -21.58 9.83 -2.72
C ILE A 3 -21.49 8.33 -2.49
N GLU A 4 -20.29 7.86 -2.13
CA GLU A 4 -20.02 6.46 -1.78
C GLU A 4 -19.51 6.43 -0.35
N ILE A 5 -19.98 5.47 0.42
CA ILE A 5 -19.62 5.32 1.83
C ILE A 5 -19.20 3.88 2.07
N ILE A 6 -18.07 3.69 2.77
CA ILE A 6 -17.60 2.36 3.18
C ILE A 6 -17.30 2.35 4.67
N ASP A 7 -17.32 1.16 5.25
CA ASP A 7 -16.74 0.89 6.57
C ASP A 7 -15.36 0.29 6.36
N VAL A 8 -14.31 1.03 6.71
CA VAL A 8 -12.93 0.64 6.41
C VAL A 8 -12.54 -0.67 7.11
N LYS A 9 -12.94 -0.85 8.35
CA LYS A 9 -12.61 -2.09 9.08
C LYS A 9 -13.34 -3.29 8.50
N GLU A 10 -14.60 -3.13 8.12
CA GLU A 10 -15.34 -4.21 7.48
C GLU A 10 -14.70 -4.61 6.15
N VAL A 11 -14.29 -3.65 5.35
CA VAL A 11 -13.59 -3.92 4.10
C VAL A 11 -12.26 -4.64 4.37
N GLY A 12 -11.49 -4.19 5.36
CA GLY A 12 -10.24 -4.83 5.73
C GLY A 12 -10.43 -6.28 6.15
N HIS A 13 -11.50 -6.58 6.88
CA HIS A 13 -11.77 -7.94 7.35
C HIS A 13 -12.31 -8.89 6.28
N ARG A 14 -12.44 -8.45 5.03
CA ARG A 14 -12.77 -9.34 3.91
C ARG A 14 -11.61 -10.22 3.45
N GLU A 15 -10.47 -10.13 4.12
CA GLU A 15 -9.29 -10.98 3.90
C GLU A 15 -8.62 -10.81 2.53
N LYS A 16 -8.79 -9.65 1.90
CA LYS A 16 -8.04 -9.29 0.69
C LYS A 16 -6.92 -8.34 1.08
N ARG A 17 -5.73 -8.62 0.63
CA ARG A 17 -4.53 -7.81 0.92
C ARG A 17 -4.71 -6.37 0.51
N ARG A 18 -5.37 -6.13 -0.59
CA ARG A 18 -5.65 -4.78 -1.09
C ARG A 18 -7.01 -4.76 -1.73
N THR A 19 -7.88 -3.90 -1.25
CA THR A 19 -9.22 -3.71 -1.81
C THR A 19 -9.37 -2.28 -2.29
N ARG A 20 -9.57 -2.09 -3.58
CA ARG A 20 -9.83 -0.78 -4.16
C ARG A 20 -11.23 -0.33 -3.74
N VAL A 21 -11.36 0.90 -3.25
CA VAL A 21 -12.64 1.39 -2.71
C VAL A 21 -13.16 2.62 -3.45
N PHE A 22 -12.30 3.57 -3.80
CA PHE A 22 -12.70 4.77 -4.55
C PHE A 22 -11.75 4.99 -5.70
N ASP A 23 -12.27 5.44 -6.84
CA ASP A 23 -11.42 5.73 -8.01
C ASP A 23 -12.11 6.76 -8.90
N THR A 24 -11.48 7.92 -9.01
CA THR A 24 -11.89 9.00 -9.92
C THR A 24 -10.68 9.45 -10.74
N ARG A 25 -10.89 10.36 -11.67
CA ARG A 25 -9.77 10.92 -12.45
C ARG A 25 -8.78 11.70 -11.60
N LYS A 26 -9.18 12.13 -10.39
CA LYS A 26 -8.36 13.00 -9.55
C LYS A 26 -7.74 12.30 -8.37
N MET A 27 -8.32 11.18 -7.94
CA MET A 27 -7.86 10.48 -6.75
C MET A 27 -8.38 9.05 -6.73
N HIS A 28 -7.72 8.21 -5.95
CA HIS A 28 -8.18 6.87 -5.67
C HIS A 28 -7.81 6.48 -4.23
N ALA A 29 -8.49 5.47 -3.72
CA ALA A 29 -8.28 4.98 -2.37
C ALA A 29 -8.41 3.46 -2.32
N TRP A 30 -7.75 2.88 -1.35
CA TRP A 30 -7.77 1.42 -1.15
C TRP A 30 -7.59 1.11 0.32
N VAL A 31 -7.92 -0.14 0.69
CA VAL A 31 -7.70 -0.66 2.03
C VAL A 31 -6.66 -1.77 1.96
N HIS A 32 -5.61 -1.65 2.79
CA HIS A 32 -4.61 -2.70 3.00
C HIS A 32 -5.03 -3.58 4.17
N TYR A 33 -4.80 -4.87 4.01
CA TYR A 33 -4.95 -5.85 5.06
C TYR A 33 -3.73 -6.76 5.09
N TYR A 34 -2.92 -6.64 6.14
CA TYR A 34 -1.76 -7.48 6.37
C TYR A 34 -2.05 -8.33 7.62
N PRO A 35 -2.43 -9.62 7.47
CA PRO A 35 -2.93 -10.42 8.59
C PRO A 35 -1.86 -10.88 9.57
N GLN A 36 -0.62 -11.04 9.14
CA GLN A 36 0.42 -11.65 9.96
C GLN A 36 1.50 -10.66 10.37
N PRO A 37 2.05 -10.81 11.58
CA PRO A 37 3.24 -10.05 11.97
C PRO A 37 4.36 -10.25 10.94
N GLY A 38 5.00 -9.16 10.54
CA GLY A 38 6.06 -9.20 9.55
C GLY A 38 5.63 -9.15 8.09
N ASP A 39 4.33 -9.21 7.81
CA ASP A 39 3.84 -8.99 6.45
C ASP A 39 4.28 -7.60 6.00
N HIS A 40 4.87 -7.50 4.81
CA HIS A 40 5.38 -6.24 4.28
C HIS A 40 5.37 -6.22 2.76
N ASP A 41 5.46 -5.03 2.21
CA ASP A 41 5.71 -4.82 0.79
C ASP A 41 7.21 -4.61 0.54
N ASP A 42 7.59 -4.42 -0.70
CA ASP A 42 8.96 -4.02 -1.05
C ASP A 42 9.11 -2.50 -0.91
N MET A 43 10.34 -2.07 -0.65
CA MET A 43 10.65 -0.64 -0.65
C MET A 43 10.39 -0.08 -2.04
N HIS A 44 9.53 0.93 -2.14
CA HIS A 44 9.10 1.50 -3.42
C HIS A 44 8.60 2.93 -3.24
N CYS A 45 8.36 3.60 -4.36
CA CYS A 45 7.67 4.89 -4.37
C CYS A 45 6.63 4.93 -5.49
N HIS A 46 5.79 5.91 -5.41
CA HIS A 46 4.81 6.22 -6.45
C HIS A 46 5.07 7.62 -7.00
N ASN A 47 4.49 7.91 -8.15
CA ASN A 47 4.63 9.21 -8.80
C ASN A 47 3.67 10.28 -8.27
N GLU A 48 2.76 9.91 -7.38
CA GLU A 48 1.73 10.79 -6.83
C GLU A 48 1.88 10.89 -5.31
N ASP A 49 1.31 11.95 -4.74
CA ASP A 49 1.25 12.11 -3.29
C ASP A 49 0.20 11.18 -2.70
N GLN A 50 0.44 10.70 -1.50
CA GLN A 50 -0.46 9.76 -0.86
C GLN A 50 -0.48 9.93 0.65
N THR A 51 -1.58 9.48 1.25
CA THR A 51 -1.71 9.38 2.70
C THR A 51 -2.05 7.96 3.09
N PHE A 52 -1.62 7.56 4.29
CA PHE A 52 -2.08 6.35 4.95
C PHE A 52 -2.66 6.72 6.30
N ILE A 53 -3.75 6.06 6.66
CA ILE A 53 -4.37 6.17 7.99
C ILE A 53 -4.45 4.75 8.55
N CYS A 54 -3.92 4.55 9.75
CA CYS A 54 -4.01 3.26 10.43
C CYS A 54 -5.35 3.16 11.15
N PHE A 55 -6.09 2.08 10.91
CA PHE A 55 -7.38 1.81 11.55
C PHE A 55 -7.30 0.71 12.58
N GLN A 56 -6.38 -0.24 12.42
CA GLN A 56 -6.22 -1.38 13.32
C GLN A 56 -4.80 -1.88 13.26
N GLY A 57 -4.30 -2.41 14.38
CA GLY A 57 -2.96 -2.96 14.47
C GLY A 57 -1.90 -1.88 14.56
N GLN A 58 -0.72 -2.17 14.05
CA GLN A 58 0.38 -1.23 14.01
C GLN A 58 1.15 -1.38 12.70
N CYS A 59 1.44 -0.27 12.08
CA CYS A 59 2.28 -0.24 10.88
C CYS A 59 3.60 0.45 11.20
N THR A 60 4.71 -0.20 10.89
CA THR A 60 6.02 0.46 10.86
C THR A 60 6.37 0.77 9.43
N MET A 61 6.67 2.03 9.15
CA MET A 61 7.16 2.48 7.86
C MET A 61 8.69 2.51 7.91
N HIS A 62 9.31 1.93 6.90
CA HIS A 62 10.77 1.94 6.75
C HIS A 62 11.17 2.86 5.61
N PHE A 63 12.30 3.55 5.77
CA PHE A 63 12.84 4.49 4.79
C PHE A 63 14.24 4.06 4.34
N PRO A 64 14.69 4.52 3.15
CA PRO A 64 15.98 4.07 2.61
C PRO A 64 17.20 4.36 3.48
N ASP A 65 17.14 5.41 4.32
CA ASP A 65 18.24 5.77 5.22
C ASP A 65 18.29 4.92 6.49
N GLY A 66 17.39 3.95 6.63
CA GLY A 66 17.28 3.13 7.82
C GLY A 66 16.36 3.71 8.90
N GLY A 67 15.81 4.90 8.68
CA GLY A 67 14.83 5.49 9.58
C GLY A 67 13.50 4.75 9.53
N THR A 68 12.71 4.91 10.58
CA THR A 68 11.38 4.32 10.69
C THR A 68 10.39 5.29 11.29
N ALA A 69 9.11 5.04 11.03
CA ALA A 69 8.01 5.75 11.67
C ALA A 69 6.90 4.74 11.96
N VAL A 70 6.23 4.92 13.10
CA VAL A 70 5.17 3.99 13.53
C VAL A 70 3.83 4.68 13.42
N LEU A 71 2.86 3.99 12.82
CA LEU A 71 1.46 4.40 12.80
C LEU A 71 0.64 3.46 13.66
N ASP A 72 0.11 3.99 14.75
CA ASP A 72 -0.90 3.32 15.58
C ASP A 72 -2.31 3.72 15.10
N PRO A 73 -3.36 3.00 15.53
CA PRO A 73 -4.72 3.34 15.13
C PRO A 73 -5.07 4.82 15.37
N GLY A 74 -5.58 5.46 14.33
CA GLY A 74 -5.91 6.88 14.35
C GLY A 74 -4.79 7.80 13.86
N MET A 75 -3.60 7.27 13.62
CA MET A 75 -2.48 8.05 13.09
C MET A 75 -2.44 8.00 11.58
N ALA A 76 -1.95 9.08 10.98
CA ALA A 76 -1.86 9.22 9.53
C ALA A 76 -0.48 9.71 9.10
N ALA A 77 -0.07 9.35 7.90
CA ALA A 77 1.17 9.81 7.28
C ALA A 77 0.88 10.39 5.90
N LEU A 78 1.61 11.43 5.52
CA LEU A 78 1.66 11.93 4.15
C LEU A 78 3.01 11.52 3.54
N ILE A 79 2.95 10.94 2.35
CA ILE A 79 4.14 10.55 1.59
C ILE A 79 4.09 11.28 0.26
N ASN A 80 5.03 12.17 0.02
CA ASN A 80 5.12 12.89 -1.25
C ASN A 80 5.55 11.95 -2.37
N GLY A 81 5.06 12.21 -3.56
CA GLY A 81 5.46 11.44 -4.74
C GLY A 81 6.98 11.41 -4.89
N GLY A 82 7.52 10.26 -5.25
CA GLY A 82 8.96 10.04 -5.37
C GLY A 82 9.66 9.66 -4.06
N SER A 83 8.98 9.66 -2.93
CA SER A 83 9.57 9.26 -1.65
C SER A 83 9.45 7.76 -1.45
N PHE A 84 10.56 7.08 -1.28
CA PHE A 84 10.61 5.63 -1.09
C PHE A 84 10.23 5.25 0.33
N TYR A 85 9.46 4.19 0.46
CA TYR A 85 9.00 3.65 1.74
C TYR A 85 8.69 2.16 1.63
N GLN A 86 8.59 1.51 2.77
CA GLN A 86 8.12 0.15 2.92
C GLN A 86 7.18 0.08 4.12
N LEU A 87 6.07 -0.64 3.99
CA LEU A 87 5.12 -0.84 5.08
C LEU A 87 5.30 -2.25 5.65
N GLU A 88 5.23 -2.34 6.96
CA GLU A 88 5.31 -3.63 7.65
C GLU A 88 4.28 -3.70 8.77
N ASN A 89 3.58 -4.83 8.87
CA ASN A 89 2.75 -5.12 10.05
C ASN A 89 3.66 -5.50 11.21
N THR A 90 3.73 -4.64 12.23
CA THR A 90 4.54 -4.86 13.43
C THR A 90 3.70 -5.11 14.67
N ASP A 91 2.42 -5.40 14.47
CA ASP A 91 1.54 -5.85 15.55
C ASP A 91 1.48 -7.38 15.58
N GLU A 92 0.94 -7.94 16.65
CA GLU A 92 0.69 -9.38 16.74
C GLU A 92 -0.54 -9.82 15.95
N GLY A 93 -1.51 -8.91 15.81
CA GLY A 93 -2.74 -9.14 15.07
C GLY A 93 -2.74 -8.49 13.69
N PRO A 94 -3.87 -8.51 13.01
CA PRO A 94 -3.98 -7.91 11.67
C PRO A 94 -3.77 -6.41 11.68
N MET A 95 -3.17 -5.91 10.61
CA MET A 95 -3.01 -4.49 10.33
C MET A 95 -3.98 -4.07 9.23
N ILE A 96 -4.74 -3.00 9.47
CA ILE A 96 -5.64 -2.41 8.48
C ILE A 96 -5.26 -0.94 8.31
N LEU A 97 -4.93 -0.58 7.08
CA LEU A 97 -4.66 0.80 6.68
C LEU A 97 -5.61 1.20 5.57
N MET A 98 -5.94 2.49 5.52
CA MET A 98 -6.56 3.08 4.33
C MET A 98 -5.56 3.99 3.66
N GLY A 99 -5.31 3.76 2.36
CA GLY A 99 -4.49 4.62 1.54
C GLY A 99 -5.34 5.48 0.63
N ASN A 100 -4.91 6.72 0.45
CA ASN A 100 -5.49 7.67 -0.50
C ASN A 100 -4.36 8.24 -1.33
N ARG A 101 -4.58 8.39 -2.64
CA ARG A 101 -3.52 8.88 -3.52
C ARG A 101 -4.14 9.81 -4.57
N SER A 102 -3.41 10.86 -4.92
CA SER A 102 -3.81 11.71 -6.04
C SER A 102 -3.67 10.95 -7.35
N GLY A 103 -4.37 11.39 -8.38
CA GLY A 103 -4.35 10.77 -9.68
C GLY A 103 -5.29 9.56 -9.78
N GLN A 104 -5.53 9.15 -11.02
CA GLN A 104 -6.34 8.00 -11.33
C GLN A 104 -5.54 6.71 -11.13
N GLN A 105 -6.17 5.67 -10.64
CA GLN A 105 -5.50 4.39 -10.34
C GLN A 105 -4.67 3.86 -11.50
N ASP A 106 -5.19 3.94 -12.72
CA ASP A 106 -4.52 3.37 -13.89
C ASP A 106 -3.26 4.12 -14.31
N ASN A 107 -3.08 5.34 -13.84
CA ASN A 107 -1.94 6.19 -14.20
C ASN A 107 -0.84 6.19 -13.15
N ILE A 108 -0.97 5.38 -12.11
CA ILE A 108 0.01 5.34 -11.01
C ILE A 108 1.21 4.49 -11.42
N LYS A 109 2.40 5.01 -11.14
CA LYS A 109 3.64 4.25 -11.26
C LYS A 109 4.00 3.65 -9.91
N HIS A 110 4.64 2.50 -9.96
CA HIS A 110 5.13 1.79 -8.78
C HIS A 110 6.61 1.48 -9.03
N ILE A 111 7.49 2.30 -8.47
CA ILE A 111 8.92 2.24 -8.73
C ILE A 111 9.60 1.44 -7.62
N ASN A 112 10.20 0.31 -7.97
CA ASN A 112 10.95 -0.50 -7.02
C ASN A 112 12.25 0.19 -6.64
N TYR A 113 12.61 0.21 -5.36
CA TYR A 113 13.80 0.89 -4.87
C TYR A 113 15.09 0.28 -5.41
N ASP A 114 15.18 -1.04 -5.44
CA ASP A 114 16.43 -1.72 -5.85
C ASP A 114 16.66 -1.63 -7.35
N THR A 115 15.62 -1.84 -8.14
CA THR A 115 15.72 -1.87 -9.61
C THR A 115 15.51 -0.51 -10.24
N ARG A 116 14.82 0.41 -9.56
CA ARG A 116 14.39 1.72 -10.07
C ARG A 116 13.47 1.62 -11.28
N LYS A 117 12.80 0.48 -11.45
CA LYS A 117 11.86 0.25 -12.54
C LYS A 117 10.43 0.34 -12.06
N ASP A 118 9.56 0.80 -12.96
CA ASP A 118 8.12 0.78 -12.75
C ASP A 118 7.62 -0.63 -12.97
N VAL A 119 7.26 -1.34 -11.91
CA VAL A 119 6.80 -2.74 -12.00
C VAL A 119 5.46 -2.87 -12.72
N ARG A 120 4.68 -1.78 -12.78
CA ARG A 120 3.41 -1.77 -13.52
C ARG A 120 3.63 -1.63 -15.01
N ALA A 121 4.62 -0.84 -15.40
CA ALA A 121 4.98 -0.67 -16.81
C ALA A 121 5.48 -1.97 -17.44
N ASP A 122 6.04 -2.87 -16.63
CA ASP A 122 6.52 -4.18 -17.10
C ASP A 122 5.38 -5.19 -17.26
N GLY A 123 4.13 -4.76 -17.10
CA GLY A 123 2.97 -5.64 -17.26
C GLY A 123 2.72 -6.55 -16.07
N GLY A 124 3.56 -6.51 -15.07
CA GLY A 124 3.38 -7.26 -13.86
C GLY A 124 2.46 -6.54 -12.88
N HIS A 125 1.99 -7.25 -11.91
CA HIS A 125 1.24 -6.69 -10.80
C HIS A 125 1.76 -7.27 -9.49
N ILE A 126 1.52 -6.54 -8.40
CA ILE A 126 2.04 -6.90 -7.09
C ILE A 126 1.06 -7.87 -6.42
N ARG A 127 1.60 -8.90 -5.83
CA ARG A 127 0.87 -9.78 -4.92
C ARG A 127 1.74 -10.07 -3.71
N ILE A 128 1.11 -10.43 -2.61
CA ILE A 128 1.83 -10.75 -1.38
C ILE A 128 1.91 -12.26 -1.21
N ARG A 129 3.12 -12.75 -0.95
CA ARG A 129 3.36 -14.16 -0.69
C ARG A 129 4.36 -14.28 0.46
N ASN A 130 4.01 -15.08 1.48
CA ASN A 130 4.85 -15.26 2.67
C ASN A 130 5.24 -13.94 3.32
N GLY A 131 4.29 -12.98 3.38
CA GLY A 131 4.53 -11.68 3.97
C GLY A 131 5.28 -10.68 3.09
N LYS A 132 5.59 -11.02 1.84
CA LYS A 132 6.30 -10.14 0.91
C LYS A 132 5.48 -9.87 -0.32
N GLU A 133 5.56 -8.65 -0.83
CA GLU A 133 5.05 -8.36 -2.16
C GLU A 133 5.97 -8.96 -3.21
N GLU A 134 5.38 -9.62 -4.18
CA GLU A 134 6.10 -10.20 -5.32
C GLU A 134 5.49 -9.71 -6.61
N LEU A 135 6.33 -9.47 -7.60
CA LEU A 135 5.88 -9.21 -8.95
C LEU A 135 5.19 -10.48 -9.47
N SER A 136 3.98 -10.33 -9.99
CA SER A 136 3.22 -11.43 -10.56
C SER A 136 2.97 -11.19 -12.06
N GLY A 137 2.31 -12.14 -12.69
CA GLY A 137 2.06 -12.10 -14.12
C GLY A 137 3.24 -12.61 -14.91
N GLN A 138 3.33 -12.18 -16.16
CA GLN A 138 4.30 -12.72 -17.11
C GLN A 138 5.76 -12.51 -16.70
N ASN A 139 6.04 -11.47 -15.95
CA ASN A 139 7.41 -11.15 -15.56
C ASN A 139 7.98 -12.12 -14.53
N GLN A 140 7.14 -12.82 -13.83
CA GLN A 140 7.57 -13.82 -12.86
C GLN A 140 7.88 -15.17 -13.46
N SER A 141 7.47 -15.39 -14.67
CA SER A 141 7.72 -16.66 -15.36
C SER A 141 9.14 -16.80 -15.87
N LYS A 142 9.92 -15.82 -15.68
CA LYS A 142 11.31 -15.77 -16.15
C LYS A 142 12.27 -16.56 -15.29
#